data_8ed19c95133b07af29d1c4f843cef7cf
#
_entry.id   8ed19c95133b07af29d1c4f843cef7cf
#
_cell.length_a   1.000
_cell.length_b   1.000
_cell.length_c   1.000
_cell.angle_alpha   90.00
_cell.angle_beta   90.00
_cell.angle_gamma   90.00
#
_symmetry.space_group_name_H-M   'P 1'
#
loop_
_entity.id
_entity.type
_entity.pdbx_description
1 polymer ?
#
loop_
_entity_poly.entity_id
_entity_poly.type
_entity_poly.pdbx_seq_one_letter_code
_entity_poly.pdbx_strand_id
1 'polypeptide(L)'
;MMRPRDENTRRGFLKTATAASAVTILSRSPEAEAAAEALAGAGPNDKVRIATIGMGIIGFIDTDCALKAPGVELVAAADLYEGRRTRVKEKYGDHVATCVDYREILDRKDVDAVLLCVPDHWHAKMSVDAMKAGKAVYCEKPMVQTLAEGPDVIKVQRETKAVFQVGSQFASSVVFEKLHEMIAAGAIGKLNVVEARYNRNSSLGAWQYTLPLDASPETVDWDRFLGQAPKRPFDATRFFRWRNYQDYGTAVAGDLFVHLLTAIHRATDSIGPNKVAAMGGLRYWDDGRDVYDVILSLLDYPAVEAHPAFTVSLQCDFEDGGGDATLFRFVGDEGVISTDLASLKLERTGITWPTPEQELKGYNSVQTFSQAQQDAIAAKLAAEPKKDRKKSAYDGAQTFKPPAGYDPRFDHFVKFFTSVRQGEPVYEDAVFGYRAAAPALLCNTSLYESKLIGWDPKAMKVTG
;
A
#
# COMPACT_ATOMS: atom_id res chain seq x y z
N MET A 1 5.23 64.66 -0.18
CA MET A 1 6.29 63.75 0.32
C MET A 1 6.04 62.41 -0.29
N MET A 2 6.69 62.10 -1.43
CA MET A 2 6.64 60.81 -2.11
C MET A 2 7.70 59.88 -1.48
N ARG A 3 7.31 58.64 -1.13
CA ARG A 3 8.25 57.59 -0.75
C ARG A 3 8.79 56.91 -2.01
N PRO A 4 10.07 56.57 -2.11
CA PRO A 4 10.65 55.93 -3.27
C PRO A 4 10.20 54.47 -3.40
N ARG A 5 9.98 54.03 -4.66
CA ARG A 5 9.75 52.67 -5.08
C ARG A 5 11.08 51.88 -4.96
N ASP A 6 11.05 50.79 -4.22
CA ASP A 6 12.14 49.83 -4.17
C ASP A 6 12.13 49.00 -5.45
N GLU A 7 13.08 49.22 -6.32
CA GLU A 7 13.41 48.40 -7.47
C GLU A 7 14.29 47.24 -7.00
N ASN A 8 13.68 46.22 -6.46
CA ASN A 8 14.36 44.92 -6.29
C ASN A 8 14.04 44.02 -7.51
N THR A 9 14.93 44.12 -8.42
CA THR A 9 14.88 43.67 -9.79
C THR A 9 14.89 42.14 -9.91
N ARG A 10 14.14 41.63 -10.91
CA ARG A 10 14.17 40.28 -11.48
C ARG A 10 15.59 39.69 -11.73
N ARG A 11 16.64 40.49 -11.69
CA ARG A 11 18.03 40.06 -11.76
C ARG A 11 18.61 39.44 -10.49
N GLY A 12 18.05 39.74 -9.30
CA GLY A 12 18.44 39.11 -8.04
C GLY A 12 17.94 37.66 -7.93
N PHE A 13 16.74 37.41 -8.48
CA PHE A 13 16.13 36.08 -8.43
C PHE A 13 16.81 35.07 -9.39
N LEU A 14 17.35 35.56 -10.51
CA LEU A 14 18.04 34.70 -11.50
C LEU A 14 19.48 34.37 -11.16
N LYS A 15 20.09 35.03 -10.18
CA LYS A 15 21.46 34.72 -9.74
C LYS A 15 21.55 33.69 -8.60
N THR A 16 20.41 33.35 -7.97
CA THR A 16 20.34 32.30 -6.92
C THR A 16 19.81 30.97 -7.47
N ALA A 17 19.50 30.89 -8.76
CA ALA A 17 18.99 29.66 -9.40
C ALA A 17 20.06 28.86 -10.17
N THR A 18 21.32 29.22 -10.03
CA THR A 18 22.42 28.44 -10.60
C THR A 18 23.30 27.92 -9.45
N ALA A 19 23.13 26.67 -9.13
CA ALA A 19 23.94 25.77 -8.35
C ALA A 19 23.22 25.24 -7.10
N ALA A 20 22.30 24.36 -7.31
CA ALA A 20 22.06 23.22 -6.42
C ALA A 20 21.24 22.19 -7.21
N SER A 21 21.85 21.52 -8.15
CA SER A 21 21.51 20.13 -8.40
C SER A 21 21.92 19.39 -7.12
N ALA A 22 21.16 19.57 -6.06
CA ALA A 22 21.23 18.68 -4.93
C ALA A 22 20.76 17.32 -5.46
N VAL A 23 21.72 16.45 -5.75
CA VAL A 23 21.50 15.02 -5.79
C VAL A 23 20.90 14.72 -4.43
N THR A 24 19.59 14.60 -4.36
CA THR A 24 18.90 14.09 -3.18
C THR A 24 19.37 12.65 -3.05
N ILE A 25 20.37 12.43 -2.21
CA ILE A 25 20.81 11.09 -1.82
C ILE A 25 19.62 10.52 -1.09
N LEU A 26 18.85 9.66 -1.77
CA LEU A 26 17.76 8.90 -1.15
C LEU A 26 18.43 7.99 -0.13
N SER A 27 18.09 8.16 1.12
CA SER A 27 18.49 7.23 2.17
C SER A 27 17.80 5.90 1.92
N ARG A 28 18.57 4.81 1.93
CA ARG A 28 18.15 3.45 1.62
C ARG A 28 18.16 2.62 2.88
N SER A 29 17.45 1.50 2.87
CA SER A 29 17.74 0.44 3.83
C SER A 29 19.18 -0.09 3.58
N PRO A 30 19.85 -0.66 4.58
CA PRO A 30 21.18 -1.27 4.39
C PRO A 30 21.15 -2.37 3.31
N GLU A 31 20.08 -3.13 3.23
CA GLU A 31 19.91 -4.17 2.20
C GLU A 31 19.70 -3.57 0.81
N ALA A 32 18.90 -2.51 0.70
CA ALA A 32 18.71 -1.81 -0.58
C ALA A 32 19.99 -1.06 -1.00
N GLU A 33 20.82 -0.60 -0.07
CA GLU A 33 22.12 -0.02 -0.36
C GLU A 33 23.09 -1.07 -0.91
N ALA A 34 23.21 -2.23 -0.24
CA ALA A 34 24.04 -3.35 -0.72
C ALA A 34 23.55 -3.87 -2.08
N ALA A 35 22.24 -4.00 -2.28
CA ALA A 35 21.66 -4.41 -3.55
C ALA A 35 21.91 -3.37 -4.66
N ALA A 36 21.80 -2.08 -4.36
CA ALA A 36 22.09 -1.01 -5.32
C ALA A 36 23.59 -0.95 -5.67
N GLU A 37 24.50 -1.22 -4.73
CA GLU A 37 25.93 -1.34 -5.00
C GLU A 37 26.23 -2.56 -5.90
N ALA A 38 25.59 -3.71 -5.64
CA ALA A 38 25.68 -4.88 -6.51
C ALA A 38 25.16 -4.58 -7.92
N LEU A 39 24.08 -3.79 -8.04
CA LEU A 39 23.55 -3.32 -9.32
C LEU A 39 24.52 -2.34 -10.02
N ALA A 40 25.22 -1.50 -9.29
CA ALA A 40 26.18 -0.53 -9.83
C ALA A 40 27.46 -1.20 -10.35
N GLY A 41 27.84 -2.35 -9.80
CA GLY A 41 28.97 -3.18 -10.27
C GLY A 41 28.68 -4.00 -11.53
N ALA A 42 27.45 -3.96 -12.03
CA ALA A 42 27.02 -4.67 -13.25
C ALA A 42 27.71 -4.10 -14.50
N GLY A 43 28.16 -4.98 -15.39
CA GLY A 43 28.79 -4.60 -16.65
C GLY A 43 27.83 -3.94 -17.64
N PRO A 44 28.33 -3.39 -18.76
CA PRO A 44 27.45 -2.73 -19.77
C PRO A 44 26.37 -3.65 -20.33
N ASN A 45 26.57 -4.98 -20.26
CA ASN A 45 25.63 -5.98 -20.76
C ASN A 45 24.59 -6.45 -19.72
N ASP A 46 24.71 -5.98 -18.47
CA ASP A 46 23.84 -6.37 -17.36
C ASP A 46 22.72 -5.35 -17.10
N LYS A 47 22.46 -4.47 -18.07
CA LYS A 47 21.36 -3.52 -17.98
C LYS A 47 20.02 -4.23 -18.00
N VAL A 48 19.08 -3.74 -17.18
CA VAL A 48 17.68 -4.12 -17.24
C VAL A 48 16.93 -3.09 -18.10
N ARG A 49 16.45 -3.53 -19.25
CA ARG A 49 15.69 -2.70 -20.18
C ARG A 49 14.22 -2.81 -19.85
N ILE A 50 13.65 -1.71 -19.39
CA ILE A 50 12.25 -1.67 -18.97
C ILE A 50 11.37 -1.03 -20.04
N ALA A 51 10.10 -1.43 -20.03
CA ALA A 51 9.04 -0.69 -20.69
C ALA A 51 7.91 -0.41 -19.71
N THR A 52 7.32 0.80 -19.74
CA THR A 52 6.17 1.15 -18.92
C THR A 52 4.90 1.11 -19.75
N ILE A 53 3.89 0.38 -19.28
CA ILE A 53 2.57 0.27 -19.88
C ILE A 53 1.58 1.03 -19.00
N GLY A 54 0.99 2.10 -19.53
CA GLY A 54 0.17 3.05 -18.78
C GLY A 54 1.00 4.22 -18.22
N MET A 55 1.11 5.29 -18.99
CA MET A 55 1.84 6.51 -18.62
C MET A 55 0.91 7.53 -17.95
N GLY A 56 0.12 7.07 -16.96
CA GLY A 56 -0.64 7.93 -16.07
C GLY A 56 0.22 8.54 -14.97
N ILE A 57 -0.42 9.06 -13.91
CA ILE A 57 0.29 9.68 -12.77
C ILE A 57 1.32 8.72 -12.20
N ILE A 58 0.89 7.49 -11.85
CA ILE A 58 1.79 6.50 -11.26
C ILE A 58 2.82 5.98 -12.28
N GLY A 59 2.47 5.84 -13.55
CA GLY A 59 3.39 5.41 -14.59
C GLY A 59 4.60 6.32 -14.73
N PHE A 60 4.43 7.64 -14.69
CA PHE A 60 5.55 8.58 -14.64
C PHE A 60 6.35 8.51 -13.35
N ILE A 61 5.66 8.42 -12.20
CA ILE A 61 6.32 8.35 -10.88
C ILE A 61 7.17 7.08 -10.75
N ASP A 62 6.62 5.94 -11.14
CA ASP A 62 7.30 4.64 -11.05
C ASP A 62 8.45 4.55 -12.06
N THR A 63 8.25 5.04 -13.29
CA THR A 63 9.34 5.13 -14.26
C THR A 63 10.48 5.99 -13.74
N ASP A 64 10.20 7.19 -13.20
CA ASP A 64 11.24 8.06 -12.61
C ASP A 64 11.95 7.39 -11.43
N CYS A 65 11.23 6.63 -10.62
CA CYS A 65 11.81 5.90 -9.51
C CYS A 65 12.67 4.73 -9.99
N ALA A 66 12.18 3.93 -10.92
CA ALA A 66 12.87 2.80 -11.52
C ALA A 66 14.20 3.22 -12.18
N LEU A 67 14.22 4.34 -12.88
CA LEU A 67 15.41 4.87 -13.56
C LEU A 67 16.50 5.37 -12.59
N LYS A 68 16.20 5.54 -11.30
CA LYS A 68 17.23 5.82 -10.27
C LYS A 68 18.01 4.56 -9.89
N ALA A 69 17.49 3.38 -10.18
CA ALA A 69 18.22 2.13 -9.93
C ALA A 69 19.36 1.95 -10.93
N PRO A 70 20.58 1.64 -10.47
CA PRO A 70 21.73 1.51 -11.37
C PRO A 70 21.50 0.46 -12.47
N GLY A 71 21.88 0.82 -13.71
CA GLY A 71 21.80 -0.08 -14.87
C GLY A 71 20.37 -0.38 -15.33
N VAL A 72 19.40 0.45 -15.02
CA VAL A 72 18.03 0.38 -15.55
C VAL A 72 17.87 1.44 -16.62
N GLU A 73 17.27 1.08 -17.76
CA GLU A 73 16.98 2.03 -18.85
C GLU A 73 15.57 1.81 -19.41
N LEU A 74 14.88 2.91 -19.72
CA LEU A 74 13.58 2.90 -20.38
C LEU A 74 13.80 2.81 -21.88
N VAL A 75 13.30 1.75 -22.53
CA VAL A 75 13.42 1.53 -23.97
C VAL A 75 12.10 1.69 -24.71
N ALA A 76 10.97 1.59 -24.02
CA ALA A 76 9.67 1.78 -24.62
C ALA A 76 8.59 2.18 -23.60
N ALA A 77 7.48 2.74 -24.08
CA ALA A 77 6.28 2.99 -23.29
C ALA A 77 5.02 2.82 -24.13
N ALA A 78 3.93 2.36 -23.51
CA ALA A 78 2.62 2.27 -24.13
C ALA A 78 1.58 3.08 -23.34
N ASP A 79 0.74 3.84 -24.03
CA ASP A 79 -0.45 4.47 -23.44
C ASP A 79 -1.52 4.68 -24.52
N LEU A 80 -2.77 4.59 -24.12
CA LEU A 80 -3.90 4.74 -25.03
C LEU A 80 -4.19 6.22 -25.39
N TYR A 81 -3.71 7.16 -24.57
CA TYR A 81 -3.85 8.59 -24.83
C TYR A 81 -2.59 9.17 -25.50
N GLU A 82 -2.78 9.84 -26.64
CA GLU A 82 -1.69 10.40 -27.45
C GLU A 82 -0.83 11.40 -26.70
N GLY A 83 -1.44 12.30 -25.91
CA GLY A 83 -0.71 13.30 -25.15
C GLY A 83 0.29 12.71 -24.15
N ARG A 84 0.01 11.53 -23.56
CA ARG A 84 0.96 10.84 -22.69
C ARG A 84 2.12 10.24 -23.48
N ARG A 85 1.89 9.68 -24.67
CA ARG A 85 2.96 9.18 -25.55
C ARG A 85 3.89 10.31 -26.01
N THR A 86 3.31 11.46 -26.35
CA THR A 86 4.08 12.68 -26.63
C THR A 86 4.92 13.09 -25.43
N ARG A 87 4.31 13.13 -24.24
CA ARG A 87 5.01 13.50 -23.00
C ARG A 87 6.16 12.56 -22.65
N VAL A 88 6.06 11.27 -22.96
CA VAL A 88 7.16 10.31 -22.80
C VAL A 88 8.38 10.74 -23.59
N LYS A 89 8.21 11.08 -24.87
CA LYS A 89 9.34 11.54 -25.73
C LYS A 89 9.93 12.86 -25.26
N GLU A 90 9.09 13.83 -24.88
CA GLU A 90 9.56 15.09 -24.31
C GLU A 90 10.40 14.91 -23.04
N LYS A 91 10.01 13.97 -22.19
CA LYS A 91 10.64 13.79 -20.88
C LYS A 91 11.86 12.87 -20.92
N TYR A 92 11.77 11.77 -21.65
CA TYR A 92 12.79 10.72 -21.65
C TYR A 92 13.62 10.66 -22.94
N GLY A 93 13.21 11.39 -23.98
CA GLY A 93 13.91 11.49 -25.26
C GLY A 93 13.26 10.65 -26.37
N ASP A 94 13.58 11.03 -27.62
CA ASP A 94 13.02 10.39 -28.82
C ASP A 94 13.47 8.93 -29.04
N HIS A 95 14.52 8.52 -28.35
CA HIS A 95 15.00 7.12 -28.38
C HIS A 95 14.05 6.14 -27.70
N VAL A 96 13.15 6.61 -26.82
CA VAL A 96 12.13 5.77 -26.21
C VAL A 96 11.01 5.52 -27.21
N ALA A 97 10.85 4.26 -27.62
CA ALA A 97 9.76 3.89 -28.52
C ALA A 97 8.41 4.04 -27.81
N THR A 98 7.40 4.57 -28.54
CA THR A 98 6.05 4.68 -27.98
C THR A 98 5.03 3.97 -28.86
N CYS A 99 4.06 3.25 -28.27
CA CYS A 99 2.98 2.57 -28.99
C CYS A 99 1.64 2.73 -28.27
N VAL A 100 0.57 2.34 -28.94
CA VAL A 100 -0.79 2.31 -28.39
C VAL A 100 -1.05 0.95 -27.76
N ASP A 101 -0.71 -0.12 -28.47
CA ASP A 101 -0.98 -1.49 -28.06
C ASP A 101 0.17 -2.07 -27.23
N TYR A 102 -0.10 -2.44 -25.99
CA TYR A 102 0.92 -3.04 -25.09
C TYR A 102 1.52 -4.34 -25.64
N ARG A 103 0.82 -5.05 -26.51
CA ARG A 103 1.33 -6.29 -27.15
C ARG A 103 2.57 -6.03 -28.00
N GLU A 104 2.66 -4.85 -28.61
CA GLU A 104 3.88 -4.43 -29.32
C GLU A 104 5.09 -4.37 -28.38
N ILE A 105 4.88 -3.96 -27.10
CA ILE A 105 5.93 -4.03 -26.07
C ILE A 105 6.33 -5.48 -25.76
N LEU A 106 5.35 -6.38 -25.62
CA LEU A 106 5.61 -7.77 -25.27
C LEU A 106 6.38 -8.52 -26.34
N ASP A 107 6.19 -8.18 -27.62
CA ASP A 107 6.88 -8.79 -28.77
C ASP A 107 8.36 -8.34 -28.89
N ARG A 108 8.77 -7.26 -28.22
CA ARG A 108 10.13 -6.71 -28.27
C ARG A 108 11.13 -7.62 -27.56
N LYS A 109 12.25 -7.91 -28.22
CA LYS A 109 13.37 -8.70 -27.67
C LYS A 109 14.31 -7.86 -26.80
N ASP A 110 14.24 -6.54 -26.93
CA ASP A 110 15.03 -5.58 -26.16
C ASP A 110 14.27 -5.03 -24.94
N VAL A 111 13.20 -5.68 -24.48
CA VAL A 111 12.50 -5.43 -23.22
C VAL A 111 12.66 -6.64 -22.33
N ASP A 112 13.26 -6.44 -21.15
CA ASP A 112 13.50 -7.47 -20.14
C ASP A 112 12.38 -7.51 -19.09
N ALA A 113 11.86 -6.34 -18.71
CA ALA A 113 10.82 -6.20 -17.71
C ALA A 113 9.77 -5.13 -18.10
N VAL A 114 8.54 -5.32 -17.64
CA VAL A 114 7.46 -4.35 -17.82
C VAL A 114 6.94 -3.82 -16.49
N LEU A 115 6.68 -2.51 -16.45
CA LEU A 115 5.96 -1.84 -15.37
C LEU A 115 4.50 -1.66 -15.83
N LEU A 116 3.57 -2.36 -15.19
CA LEU A 116 2.14 -2.28 -15.49
C LEU A 116 1.49 -1.25 -14.58
N CYS A 117 1.28 -0.03 -15.10
CA CYS A 117 0.72 1.12 -14.39
C CYS A 117 -0.63 1.53 -15.01
N VAL A 118 -1.46 0.56 -15.32
CA VAL A 118 -2.74 0.67 -16.01
C VAL A 118 -3.92 0.70 -15.02
N PRO A 119 -5.17 0.95 -15.45
CA PRO A 119 -6.34 0.74 -14.61
C PRO A 119 -6.51 -0.72 -14.18
N ASP A 120 -7.13 -0.92 -13.00
CA ASP A 120 -7.15 -2.21 -12.30
C ASP A 120 -7.71 -3.36 -13.14
N HIS A 121 -8.72 -3.09 -13.99
CA HIS A 121 -9.34 -4.11 -14.86
C HIS A 121 -8.40 -4.68 -15.95
N TRP A 122 -7.21 -4.11 -16.11
CA TRP A 122 -6.17 -4.62 -17.01
C TRP A 122 -5.03 -5.34 -16.29
N HIS A 123 -4.90 -5.21 -14.97
CA HIS A 123 -3.76 -5.74 -14.22
C HIS A 123 -3.56 -7.24 -14.42
N ALA A 124 -4.59 -8.04 -14.16
CA ALA A 124 -4.49 -9.49 -14.26
C ALA A 124 -4.17 -9.96 -15.69
N LYS A 125 -4.91 -9.43 -16.68
CA LYS A 125 -4.70 -9.83 -18.07
C LYS A 125 -3.32 -9.48 -18.57
N MET A 126 -2.87 -8.23 -18.37
CA MET A 126 -1.56 -7.80 -18.86
C MET A 126 -0.42 -8.51 -18.11
N SER A 127 -0.59 -8.80 -16.82
CA SER A 127 0.36 -9.60 -16.04
C SER A 127 0.53 -11.00 -16.61
N VAL A 128 -0.57 -11.68 -16.90
CA VAL A 128 -0.57 -13.02 -17.51
C VAL A 128 0.08 -13.00 -18.90
N ASP A 129 -0.28 -12.04 -19.74
CA ASP A 129 0.27 -11.91 -21.09
C ASP A 129 1.78 -11.63 -21.06
N ALA A 130 2.23 -10.73 -20.16
CA ALA A 130 3.64 -10.38 -20.02
C ALA A 130 4.48 -11.56 -19.50
N MET A 131 4.02 -12.27 -18.48
CA MET A 131 4.72 -13.46 -17.96
C MET A 131 4.83 -14.57 -19.04
N LYS A 132 3.77 -14.79 -19.83
CA LYS A 132 3.80 -15.74 -20.96
C LYS A 132 4.72 -15.31 -22.08
N ALA A 133 4.91 -14.00 -22.28
CA ALA A 133 5.88 -13.44 -23.22
C ALA A 133 7.33 -13.47 -22.69
N GLY A 134 7.55 -14.05 -21.50
CA GLY A 134 8.88 -14.17 -20.88
C GLY A 134 9.42 -12.87 -20.29
N LYS A 135 8.55 -11.91 -19.96
CA LYS A 135 8.94 -10.66 -19.31
C LYS A 135 8.86 -10.80 -17.80
N ALA A 136 9.80 -10.15 -17.09
CA ALA A 136 9.60 -9.84 -15.68
C ALA A 136 8.53 -8.77 -15.54
N VAL A 137 7.71 -8.84 -14.48
CA VAL A 137 6.54 -7.98 -14.31
C VAL A 137 6.56 -7.28 -12.96
N TYR A 138 6.52 -5.96 -12.99
CA TYR A 138 6.10 -5.14 -11.87
C TYR A 138 4.67 -4.68 -12.15
N CYS A 139 3.72 -5.14 -11.36
CA CYS A 139 2.31 -4.81 -11.54
C CYS A 139 1.85 -3.89 -10.42
N GLU A 140 1.38 -2.68 -10.75
CA GLU A 140 0.79 -1.80 -9.73
C GLU A 140 -0.34 -2.49 -8.98
N LYS A 141 -0.53 -2.06 -7.74
CA LYS A 141 -1.59 -2.56 -6.86
C LYS A 141 -2.97 -1.95 -7.25
N PRO A 142 -4.07 -2.63 -6.96
CA PRO A 142 -4.16 -4.02 -6.53
C PRO A 142 -3.85 -4.99 -7.67
N MET A 143 -3.30 -6.15 -7.35
CA MET A 143 -2.87 -7.13 -8.36
C MET A 143 -3.99 -7.55 -9.33
N VAL A 144 -5.23 -7.51 -8.88
CA VAL A 144 -6.43 -7.95 -9.60
C VAL A 144 -7.62 -7.04 -9.33
N GLN A 145 -8.54 -6.94 -10.29
CA GLN A 145 -9.80 -6.23 -10.11
C GLN A 145 -10.86 -7.10 -9.40
N THR A 146 -10.87 -8.40 -9.70
CA THR A 146 -11.84 -9.34 -9.15
C THR A 146 -11.16 -10.54 -8.49
N LEU A 147 -11.87 -11.18 -7.54
CA LEU A 147 -11.38 -12.38 -6.88
C LEU A 147 -11.11 -13.53 -7.87
N ALA A 148 -11.86 -13.62 -8.95
CA ALA A 148 -11.73 -14.69 -9.92
C ALA A 148 -10.39 -14.69 -10.69
N GLU A 149 -9.74 -13.54 -10.79
CA GLU A 149 -8.51 -13.35 -11.55
C GLU A 149 -7.25 -13.84 -10.80
N GLY A 150 -7.26 -13.79 -9.46
CA GLY A 150 -6.09 -14.10 -8.64
C GLY A 150 -5.51 -15.49 -8.88
N PRO A 151 -6.31 -16.56 -8.87
CA PRO A 151 -5.82 -17.91 -9.14
C PRO A 151 -5.09 -18.06 -10.46
N ASP A 152 -5.52 -17.38 -11.52
CA ASP A 152 -4.89 -17.45 -12.84
C ASP A 152 -3.54 -16.74 -12.86
N VAL A 153 -3.40 -15.56 -12.24
CA VAL A 153 -2.11 -14.87 -12.11
C VAL A 153 -1.11 -15.72 -11.34
N ILE A 154 -1.53 -16.29 -10.19
CA ILE A 154 -0.70 -17.17 -9.36
C ILE A 154 -0.26 -18.42 -10.15
N LYS A 155 -1.19 -19.03 -10.88
CA LYS A 155 -0.91 -20.20 -11.71
C LYS A 155 0.14 -19.89 -12.77
N VAL A 156 -0.06 -18.82 -13.54
CA VAL A 156 0.86 -18.44 -14.63
C VAL A 156 2.24 -18.06 -14.09
N GLN A 157 2.33 -17.36 -12.96
CA GLN A 157 3.63 -17.10 -12.33
C GLN A 157 4.37 -18.39 -11.99
N ARG A 158 3.68 -19.38 -11.43
CA ARG A 158 4.28 -20.69 -11.10
C ARG A 158 4.73 -21.47 -12.34
N GLU A 159 3.92 -21.46 -13.39
CA GLU A 159 4.21 -22.16 -14.65
C GLU A 159 5.39 -21.53 -15.41
N THR A 160 5.43 -20.20 -15.49
CA THR A 160 6.47 -19.47 -16.23
C THR A 160 7.73 -19.23 -15.40
N LYS A 161 7.63 -19.28 -14.07
CA LYS A 161 8.68 -18.89 -13.12
C LYS A 161 9.15 -17.45 -13.34
N ALA A 162 8.28 -16.60 -13.91
CA ALA A 162 8.59 -15.21 -14.15
C ALA A 162 8.79 -14.47 -12.81
N VAL A 163 9.73 -13.53 -12.78
CA VAL A 163 9.81 -12.55 -11.71
C VAL A 163 8.56 -11.67 -11.78
N PHE A 164 7.75 -11.73 -10.76
CA PHE A 164 6.51 -10.98 -10.66
C PHE A 164 6.44 -10.31 -9.29
N GLN A 165 6.34 -8.99 -9.26
CA GLN A 165 6.20 -8.21 -8.02
C GLN A 165 5.02 -7.26 -8.12
N VAL A 166 4.19 -7.22 -7.07
CA VAL A 166 3.11 -6.25 -6.94
C VAL A 166 3.67 -4.92 -6.42
N GLY A 167 3.23 -3.79 -6.97
CA GLY A 167 3.68 -2.44 -6.65
C GLY A 167 3.16 -1.89 -5.32
N SER A 168 3.22 -2.68 -4.25
CA SER A 168 2.82 -2.28 -2.89
C SER A 168 4.04 -1.93 -2.05
N GLN A 169 4.56 -0.72 -2.18
CA GLN A 169 5.81 -0.28 -1.56
C GLN A 169 5.90 -0.45 -0.04
N PHE A 170 4.77 -0.59 0.67
CA PHE A 170 4.79 -0.85 2.11
C PHE A 170 5.39 -2.22 2.47
N ALA A 171 5.39 -3.18 1.55
CA ALA A 171 6.05 -4.47 1.72
C ALA A 171 7.58 -4.34 1.89
N SER A 172 8.18 -3.29 1.33
CA SER A 172 9.63 -3.01 1.40
C SER A 172 10.01 -1.97 2.46
N SER A 173 9.05 -1.47 3.21
CA SER A 173 9.30 -0.36 4.14
C SER A 173 10.03 -0.84 5.38
N VAL A 174 11.19 -0.23 5.68
CA VAL A 174 11.95 -0.46 6.93
C VAL A 174 11.13 -0.17 8.19
N VAL A 175 10.08 0.66 8.08
CA VAL A 175 9.14 0.92 9.18
C VAL A 175 8.36 -0.35 9.50
N PHE A 176 7.82 -1.04 8.48
CA PHE A 176 7.05 -2.27 8.68
C PHE A 176 7.95 -3.48 8.95
N GLU A 177 9.16 -3.50 8.43
CA GLU A 177 10.16 -4.48 8.81
C GLU A 177 10.51 -4.37 10.30
N LYS A 178 10.81 -3.15 10.78
CA LYS A 178 11.06 -2.91 12.20
C LYS A 178 9.85 -3.23 13.07
N LEU A 179 8.65 -2.93 12.61
CA LEU A 179 7.40 -3.29 13.27
C LEU A 179 7.27 -4.82 13.42
N HIS A 180 7.55 -5.57 12.34
CA HIS A 180 7.57 -7.03 12.36
C HIS A 180 8.55 -7.56 13.40
N GLU A 181 9.81 -7.10 13.40
CA GLU A 181 10.80 -7.48 14.41
C GLU A 181 10.31 -7.24 15.84
N MET A 182 9.71 -6.08 16.09
CA MET A 182 9.23 -5.72 17.43
C MET A 182 8.05 -6.60 17.88
N ILE A 183 7.09 -6.88 16.98
CA ILE A 183 5.95 -7.76 17.27
C ILE A 183 6.44 -9.19 17.51
N ALA A 184 7.30 -9.73 16.66
CA ALA A 184 7.87 -11.07 16.78
C ALA A 184 8.68 -11.23 18.08
N ALA A 185 9.37 -10.17 18.53
CA ALA A 185 10.11 -10.15 19.80
C ALA A 185 9.20 -9.92 21.03
N GLY A 186 7.87 -9.83 20.87
CA GLY A 186 6.91 -9.66 21.97
C GLY A 186 6.87 -8.26 22.56
N ALA A 187 7.24 -7.23 21.81
CA ALA A 187 7.28 -5.85 22.29
C ALA A 187 5.94 -5.35 22.85
N ILE A 188 4.82 -5.82 22.35
CA ILE A 188 3.48 -5.47 22.78
C ILE A 188 2.74 -6.61 23.51
N GLY A 189 3.43 -7.74 23.77
CA GLY A 189 2.80 -8.94 24.27
C GLY A 189 1.95 -9.64 23.19
N LYS A 190 0.78 -10.12 23.54
CA LYS A 190 -0.14 -10.82 22.66
C LYS A 190 -0.97 -9.81 21.85
N LEU A 191 -0.81 -9.80 20.51
CA LEU A 191 -1.59 -8.95 19.61
C LEU A 191 -3.09 -9.26 19.72
N ASN A 192 -3.93 -8.22 19.86
CA ASN A 192 -5.38 -8.32 20.01
C ASN A 192 -6.14 -7.60 18.88
N VAL A 193 -5.71 -6.37 18.56
CA VAL A 193 -6.40 -5.51 17.60
C VAL A 193 -5.37 -4.76 16.75
N VAL A 194 -5.69 -4.59 15.47
CA VAL A 194 -5.02 -3.63 14.60
C VAL A 194 -6.05 -2.62 14.11
N GLU A 195 -5.75 -1.34 14.31
CA GLU A 195 -6.54 -0.24 13.79
C GLU A 195 -5.73 0.45 12.68
N ALA A 196 -6.29 0.58 11.49
CA ALA A 196 -5.62 1.27 10.40
C ALA A 196 -6.59 2.14 9.62
N ARG A 197 -6.11 3.31 9.16
CA ARG A 197 -6.90 4.22 8.35
C ARG A 197 -6.07 4.86 7.25
N TYR A 198 -6.74 5.14 6.13
CA TYR A 198 -6.18 5.85 4.99
C TYR A 198 -7.19 6.92 4.56
N ASN A 199 -7.27 8.00 5.33
CA ASN A 199 -8.22 9.08 5.11
C ASN A 199 -7.63 10.16 4.23
N ARG A 200 -8.48 10.88 3.52
CA ARG A 200 -8.15 12.00 2.64
C ARG A 200 -9.15 13.14 2.83
N ASN A 201 -8.70 14.37 2.54
CA ASN A 201 -9.56 15.55 2.63
C ASN A 201 -9.21 16.57 1.53
N SER A 202 -9.21 16.10 0.29
CA SER A 202 -8.95 16.99 -0.86
C SER A 202 -9.59 16.45 -2.13
N SER A 203 -9.88 17.33 -3.08
CA SER A 203 -10.43 16.92 -4.38
C SER A 203 -9.49 15.98 -5.14
N LEU A 204 -8.17 16.21 -5.08
CA LEU A 204 -7.19 15.31 -5.69
C LEU A 204 -7.12 13.98 -4.94
N GLY A 205 -7.24 14.00 -3.62
CA GLY A 205 -7.36 12.80 -2.78
C GLY A 205 -8.59 11.97 -3.12
N ALA A 206 -9.70 12.63 -3.46
CA ALA A 206 -10.95 12.00 -3.91
C ALA A 206 -10.98 11.71 -5.43
N TRP A 207 -9.82 11.66 -6.08
CA TRP A 207 -9.63 11.30 -7.49
C TRP A 207 -10.24 12.28 -8.50
N GLN A 208 -10.42 13.56 -8.12
CA GLN A 208 -10.86 14.62 -9.01
C GLN A 208 -9.73 15.17 -9.87
N TYR A 209 -9.07 14.27 -10.62
CA TYR A 209 -7.92 14.64 -11.47
C TYR A 209 -8.34 15.52 -12.62
N THR A 210 -7.45 16.44 -13.03
CA THR A 210 -7.66 17.30 -14.18
C THR A 210 -7.70 16.49 -15.47
N LEU A 211 -8.66 16.79 -16.32
CA LEU A 211 -8.77 16.23 -17.65
C LEU A 211 -7.99 17.10 -18.65
N PRO A 212 -7.30 16.50 -19.65
CA PRO A 212 -6.68 17.28 -20.72
C PRO A 212 -7.74 17.92 -21.63
N LEU A 213 -7.43 19.08 -22.18
CA LEU A 213 -8.39 19.84 -23.01
C LEU A 213 -8.63 19.23 -24.39
N ASP A 214 -7.73 18.36 -24.84
CA ASP A 214 -7.78 17.65 -26.12
C ASP A 214 -8.34 16.23 -26.01
N ALA A 215 -8.89 15.86 -24.85
CA ALA A 215 -9.47 14.53 -24.66
C ALA A 215 -10.64 14.29 -25.61
N SER A 216 -10.49 13.38 -26.55
CA SER A 216 -11.48 13.08 -27.58
C SER A 216 -11.32 11.62 -28.07
N PRO A 217 -12.30 11.08 -28.84
CA PRO A 217 -12.16 9.77 -29.46
C PRO A 217 -10.96 9.65 -30.42
N GLU A 218 -10.48 10.79 -30.97
CA GLU A 218 -9.33 10.83 -31.88
C GLU A 218 -8.00 10.72 -31.14
N THR A 219 -7.95 11.21 -29.89
CA THR A 219 -6.71 11.24 -29.06
C THR A 219 -6.62 10.09 -28.07
N VAL A 220 -7.73 9.38 -27.81
CA VAL A 220 -7.82 8.27 -26.85
C VAL A 220 -8.36 7.01 -27.52
N ASP A 221 -7.63 5.90 -27.46
CA ASP A 221 -8.15 4.60 -27.89
C ASP A 221 -9.12 4.03 -26.84
N TRP A 222 -10.36 4.50 -26.91
CA TRP A 222 -11.41 4.16 -25.96
C TRP A 222 -11.81 2.68 -26.00
N ASP A 223 -11.85 2.07 -27.20
CA ASP A 223 -12.24 0.66 -27.34
C ASP A 223 -11.24 -0.28 -26.66
N ARG A 224 -9.94 0.02 -26.79
CA ARG A 224 -8.90 -0.71 -26.04
C ARG A 224 -8.97 -0.44 -24.57
N PHE A 225 -9.25 0.80 -24.14
CA PHE A 225 -9.41 1.10 -22.72
C PHE A 225 -10.51 0.24 -22.09
N LEU A 226 -11.67 0.15 -22.72
CA LEU A 226 -12.80 -0.65 -22.23
C LEU A 226 -12.42 -2.14 -22.09
N GLY A 227 -11.71 -2.69 -23.06
CA GLY A 227 -11.37 -4.12 -23.03
C GLY A 227 -12.63 -4.99 -22.89
N GLN A 228 -12.73 -5.68 -21.75
CA GLN A 228 -13.89 -6.51 -21.41
C GLN A 228 -14.97 -5.76 -20.60
N ALA A 229 -14.71 -4.52 -20.18
CA ALA A 229 -15.71 -3.72 -19.49
C ALA A 229 -16.91 -3.42 -20.41
N PRO A 230 -18.08 -3.07 -19.85
CA PRO A 230 -19.28 -2.77 -20.62
C PRO A 230 -19.03 -1.71 -21.70
N LYS A 231 -19.46 -1.97 -22.92
CA LYS A 231 -19.32 -1.04 -24.04
C LYS A 231 -20.14 0.21 -23.82
N ARG A 232 -19.50 1.36 -23.95
CA ARG A 232 -20.09 2.70 -23.75
C ARG A 232 -19.54 3.68 -24.79
N PRO A 233 -20.25 4.75 -25.12
CA PRO A 233 -19.67 5.89 -25.84
C PRO A 233 -18.47 6.45 -25.09
N PHE A 234 -17.57 7.11 -25.81
CA PHE A 234 -16.40 7.77 -25.23
C PHE A 234 -16.81 8.74 -24.11
N ASP A 235 -16.10 8.65 -23.00
CA ASP A 235 -16.27 9.52 -21.84
C ASP A 235 -14.87 9.83 -21.24
N ALA A 236 -14.44 11.07 -21.43
CA ALA A 236 -13.14 11.53 -20.92
C ALA A 236 -13.03 11.42 -19.40
N THR A 237 -14.12 11.68 -18.67
CA THR A 237 -14.13 11.57 -17.21
C THR A 237 -13.88 10.12 -16.79
N ARG A 238 -14.55 9.16 -17.42
CA ARG A 238 -14.32 7.74 -17.15
C ARG A 238 -12.91 7.28 -17.49
N PHE A 239 -12.30 7.81 -18.52
CA PHE A 239 -10.92 7.46 -18.88
C PHE A 239 -9.91 8.03 -17.89
N PHE A 240 -9.97 9.33 -17.59
CA PHE A 240 -8.95 10.01 -16.77
C PHE A 240 -9.19 9.90 -15.25
N ARG A 241 -10.45 9.62 -14.84
CA ARG A 241 -10.87 9.42 -13.44
C ARG A 241 -11.45 8.01 -13.21
N TRP A 242 -10.89 7.02 -13.88
CA TRP A 242 -11.38 5.65 -13.92
C TRP A 242 -11.61 5.01 -12.53
N ARG A 243 -10.87 5.44 -11.50
CA ARG A 243 -11.05 4.98 -10.12
C ARG A 243 -12.42 5.28 -9.54
N ASN A 244 -13.13 6.26 -10.08
CA ASN A 244 -14.47 6.62 -9.67
C ASN A 244 -15.54 5.62 -10.16
N TYR A 245 -15.14 4.61 -10.95
CA TYR A 245 -16.08 3.69 -11.60
C TYR A 245 -15.68 2.23 -11.38
N GLN A 246 -16.64 1.44 -10.87
CA GLN A 246 -16.46 0.00 -10.60
C GLN A 246 -16.13 -0.82 -11.85
N ASP A 247 -16.54 -0.35 -13.03
CA ASP A 247 -16.20 -0.99 -14.30
C ASP A 247 -14.68 -1.09 -14.53
N TYR A 248 -13.87 -0.20 -13.93
CA TYR A 248 -12.44 -0.07 -14.23
C TYR A 248 -11.54 -0.16 -13.01
N GLY A 249 -12.05 0.18 -11.85
CA GLY A 249 -11.33 0.21 -10.58
C GLY A 249 -11.87 -0.78 -9.55
N THR A 250 -11.22 -0.82 -8.41
CA THR A 250 -11.54 -1.70 -7.28
C THR A 250 -12.19 -0.95 -6.12
N ALA A 251 -12.79 0.21 -6.40
CA ALA A 251 -13.36 1.10 -5.41
C ALA A 251 -12.34 1.49 -4.30
N VAL A 252 -12.82 2.20 -3.29
CA VAL A 252 -11.96 2.73 -2.21
C VAL A 252 -11.26 1.63 -1.42
N ALA A 253 -11.94 0.52 -1.13
CA ALA A 253 -11.33 -0.57 -0.38
C ALA A 253 -10.23 -1.25 -1.19
N GLY A 254 -10.47 -1.63 -2.43
CA GLY A 254 -9.46 -2.29 -3.27
C GLY A 254 -8.25 -1.40 -3.54
N ASP A 255 -8.46 -0.09 -3.81
CA ASP A 255 -7.36 0.85 -4.09
C ASP A 255 -6.54 1.23 -2.85
N LEU A 256 -7.16 1.39 -1.67
CA LEU A 256 -6.50 1.92 -0.47
C LEU A 256 -6.31 0.90 0.65
N PHE A 257 -7.28 0.02 0.93
CA PHE A 257 -7.09 -0.98 1.97
C PHE A 257 -6.03 -2.03 1.59
N VAL A 258 -5.77 -2.25 0.29
CA VAL A 258 -4.67 -3.12 -0.13
C VAL A 258 -3.32 -2.65 0.44
N HIS A 259 -3.06 -1.35 0.51
CA HIS A 259 -1.86 -0.82 1.15
C HIS A 259 -1.81 -1.14 2.66
N LEU A 260 -2.95 -0.94 3.34
CA LEU A 260 -3.06 -1.23 4.78
C LEU A 260 -2.87 -2.73 5.04
N LEU A 261 -3.49 -3.58 4.23
CA LEU A 261 -3.41 -5.04 4.37
C LEU A 261 -2.02 -5.58 4.04
N THR A 262 -1.36 -5.08 2.99
CA THR A 262 0.06 -5.39 2.71
C THR A 262 0.94 -5.11 3.93
N ALA A 263 0.80 -3.92 4.53
CA ALA A 263 1.54 -3.54 5.72
C ALA A 263 1.25 -4.42 6.94
N ILE A 264 -0.03 -4.72 7.19
CA ILE A 264 -0.45 -5.59 8.30
C ILE A 264 0.07 -7.01 8.10
N HIS A 265 -0.07 -7.58 6.90
CA HIS A 265 0.43 -8.93 6.61
C HIS A 265 1.95 -9.01 6.73
N ARG A 266 2.68 -7.98 6.26
CA ARG A 266 4.14 -7.89 6.42
C ARG A 266 4.56 -7.82 7.88
N ALA A 267 3.82 -7.08 8.71
CA ALA A 267 4.12 -6.90 10.12
C ALA A 267 3.79 -8.12 11.00
N THR A 268 2.85 -8.97 10.58
CA THR A 268 2.30 -10.05 11.40
C THR A 268 2.51 -11.45 10.82
N ASP A 269 3.09 -11.58 9.64
CA ASP A 269 3.16 -12.83 8.86
C ASP A 269 1.78 -13.47 8.60
N SER A 270 0.74 -12.65 8.56
CA SER A 270 -0.61 -13.15 8.37
C SER A 270 -0.88 -13.50 6.90
N ILE A 271 -1.71 -14.53 6.71
CA ILE A 271 -2.16 -14.97 5.38
C ILE A 271 -3.57 -14.48 5.02
N GLY A 272 -4.23 -13.76 5.93
CA GLY A 272 -5.55 -13.16 5.71
C GLY A 272 -6.59 -13.50 6.76
N PRO A 273 -7.72 -12.77 6.75
CA PRO A 273 -8.84 -12.98 7.68
C PRO A 273 -9.67 -14.20 7.29
N ASN A 274 -10.55 -14.65 8.20
CA ASN A 274 -11.57 -15.64 7.89
C ASN A 274 -12.99 -15.06 7.79
N LYS A 275 -13.18 -13.78 8.20
CA LYS A 275 -14.45 -13.05 8.07
C LYS A 275 -14.20 -11.58 7.78
N VAL A 276 -15.08 -11.00 6.98
CA VAL A 276 -15.04 -9.58 6.60
C VAL A 276 -16.44 -8.98 6.68
N ALA A 277 -16.56 -7.85 7.35
CA ALA A 277 -17.77 -7.04 7.39
C ALA A 277 -17.44 -5.58 7.08
N ALA A 278 -18.25 -4.92 6.27
CA ALA A 278 -18.05 -3.52 5.91
C ALA A 278 -19.35 -2.72 5.85
N MET A 279 -19.26 -1.44 6.19
CA MET A 279 -20.32 -0.44 6.06
C MET A 279 -19.75 0.86 5.51
N GLY A 280 -20.59 1.63 4.82
CA GLY A 280 -20.19 2.90 4.23
C GLY A 280 -21.25 3.46 3.30
N GLY A 281 -20.81 4.26 2.34
CA GLY A 281 -21.70 4.83 1.34
C GLY A 281 -21.09 6.04 0.65
N LEU A 282 -21.80 6.58 -0.33
CA LEU A 282 -21.51 7.88 -0.93
C LEU A 282 -22.06 8.96 0.01
N ARG A 283 -21.19 9.80 0.56
CA ARG A 283 -21.55 10.78 1.59
C ARG A 283 -21.37 12.23 1.13
N TYR A 284 -20.36 12.49 0.32
CA TYR A 284 -19.99 13.84 -0.09
C TYR A 284 -19.80 13.97 -1.62
N TRP A 285 -19.03 13.09 -2.26
CA TRP A 285 -18.58 13.25 -3.66
C TRP A 285 -19.62 12.74 -4.66
N ASP A 286 -20.80 13.41 -4.73
CA ASP A 286 -21.86 13.11 -5.71
C ASP A 286 -21.53 13.77 -7.07
N ASP A 287 -20.52 13.23 -7.75
CA ASP A 287 -19.96 13.74 -9.02
C ASP A 287 -20.21 12.79 -10.21
N GLY A 288 -21.14 11.86 -10.05
CA GLY A 288 -21.47 10.84 -11.06
C GLY A 288 -20.62 9.57 -10.95
N ARG A 289 -19.83 9.42 -9.87
CA ARG A 289 -19.16 8.16 -9.53
C ARG A 289 -20.17 7.10 -9.08
N ASP A 290 -19.80 5.83 -9.27
CA ASP A 290 -20.53 4.68 -8.70
C ASP A 290 -19.75 4.01 -7.55
N VAL A 291 -18.64 4.62 -7.14
CA VAL A 291 -17.77 4.19 -6.04
C VAL A 291 -18.10 5.04 -4.81
N TYR A 292 -18.28 4.40 -3.67
CA TYR A 292 -18.48 5.08 -2.40
C TYR A 292 -17.22 5.79 -1.93
N ASP A 293 -17.38 6.85 -1.15
CA ASP A 293 -16.31 7.71 -0.64
C ASP A 293 -15.97 7.46 0.83
N VAL A 294 -16.85 6.76 1.56
CA VAL A 294 -16.64 6.33 2.95
C VAL A 294 -16.80 4.83 3.08
N ILE A 295 -15.83 4.16 3.71
CA ILE A 295 -15.90 2.75 4.07
C ILE A 295 -15.19 2.48 5.40
N LEU A 296 -15.88 1.73 6.28
CA LEU A 296 -15.35 1.16 7.51
C LEU A 296 -15.51 -0.36 7.45
N SER A 297 -14.47 -1.09 7.84
CA SER A 297 -14.48 -2.56 7.77
C SER A 297 -13.91 -3.18 9.03
N LEU A 298 -14.44 -4.36 9.40
CA LEU A 298 -13.89 -5.24 10.44
C LEU A 298 -13.53 -6.58 9.80
N LEU A 299 -12.30 -7.03 10.07
CA LEU A 299 -11.76 -8.28 9.55
C LEU A 299 -11.30 -9.13 10.73
N ASP A 300 -11.74 -10.39 10.79
CA ASP A 300 -11.41 -11.34 11.87
C ASP A 300 -10.31 -12.30 11.40
N TYR A 301 -9.16 -12.26 12.07
CA TYR A 301 -7.98 -13.06 11.75
C TYR A 301 -7.88 -14.25 12.72
N PRO A 302 -7.91 -15.49 12.23
CA PRO A 302 -7.79 -16.65 13.08
C PRO A 302 -6.38 -16.77 13.65
N ALA A 303 -6.23 -17.46 14.78
CA ALA A 303 -4.93 -17.83 15.30
C ALA A 303 -4.20 -18.77 14.33
N VAL A 304 -2.92 -18.50 14.09
CA VAL A 304 -2.00 -19.34 13.32
C VAL A 304 -0.68 -19.47 14.11
N GLU A 305 0.30 -20.19 13.56
CA GLU A 305 1.60 -20.34 14.23
C GLU A 305 2.31 -18.99 14.43
N ALA A 306 2.24 -18.10 13.45
CA ALA A 306 2.93 -16.82 13.46
C ALA A 306 2.29 -15.78 14.40
N HIS A 307 0.98 -15.86 14.67
CA HIS A 307 0.28 -14.86 15.47
C HIS A 307 -0.97 -15.43 16.18
N PRO A 308 -1.38 -14.85 17.33
CA PRO A 308 -2.67 -15.13 17.94
C PRO A 308 -3.83 -14.69 17.04
N ALA A 309 -5.07 -15.06 17.40
CA ALA A 309 -6.25 -14.42 16.77
C ALA A 309 -6.29 -12.92 17.12
N PHE A 310 -6.63 -12.09 16.13
CA PHE A 310 -6.80 -10.65 16.30
C PHE A 310 -7.85 -10.10 15.34
N THR A 311 -8.37 -8.92 15.63
CA THR A 311 -9.32 -8.23 14.75
C THR A 311 -8.66 -6.99 14.14
N VAL A 312 -8.91 -6.76 12.86
CA VAL A 312 -8.48 -5.55 12.15
C VAL A 312 -9.67 -4.64 11.92
N SER A 313 -9.51 -3.35 12.24
CA SER A 313 -10.43 -2.28 11.88
C SER A 313 -9.78 -1.41 10.80
N LEU A 314 -10.44 -1.28 9.64
CA LEU A 314 -9.99 -0.44 8.54
C LEU A 314 -10.99 0.71 8.32
N GLN A 315 -10.44 1.89 8.03
CA GLN A 315 -11.24 3.07 7.69
C GLN A 315 -10.64 3.79 6.49
N CYS A 316 -11.51 4.19 5.56
CA CYS A 316 -11.21 5.20 4.56
C CYS A 316 -12.38 6.19 4.46
N ASP A 317 -12.03 7.47 4.44
CA ASP A 317 -12.93 8.60 4.38
C ASP A 317 -12.29 9.66 3.48
N PHE A 318 -12.98 10.09 2.41
CA PHE A 318 -12.46 11.07 1.46
C PHE A 318 -12.84 12.51 1.78
N GLU A 319 -13.55 12.73 2.87
CA GLU A 319 -13.93 14.03 3.41
C GLU A 319 -13.60 14.18 4.91
N ASP A 320 -12.54 13.51 5.38
CA ASP A 320 -12.10 13.58 6.78
C ASP A 320 -11.71 15.01 7.17
N GLY A 321 -12.57 15.69 7.91
CA GLY A 321 -12.33 17.03 8.39
C GLY A 321 -11.09 17.19 9.29
N GLY A 322 -10.47 16.08 9.71
CA GLY A 322 -9.18 16.04 10.41
C GLY A 322 -7.97 16.13 9.47
N GLY A 323 -8.18 16.06 8.16
CA GLY A 323 -7.14 16.08 7.13
C GLY A 323 -6.68 14.69 6.67
N ASP A 324 -5.74 14.68 5.72
CA ASP A 324 -5.15 13.44 5.21
C ASP A 324 -4.43 12.67 6.32
N ALA A 325 -4.67 11.36 6.43
CA ALA A 325 -4.05 10.53 7.45
C ALA A 325 -3.85 9.09 6.97
N THR A 326 -2.61 8.59 7.09
CA THR A 326 -2.30 7.16 7.01
C THR A 326 -1.72 6.73 8.35
N LEU A 327 -2.51 6.00 9.12
CA LEU A 327 -2.17 5.63 10.49
C LEU A 327 -2.40 4.15 10.72
N PHE A 328 -1.53 3.56 11.55
CA PHE A 328 -1.66 2.20 12.05
C PHE A 328 -1.47 2.19 13.56
N ARG A 329 -2.18 1.30 14.22
CA ARG A 329 -2.08 1.06 15.65
C ARG A 329 -2.22 -0.43 15.92
N PHE A 330 -1.14 -1.06 16.38
CA PHE A 330 -1.07 -2.47 16.75
C PHE A 330 -1.17 -2.57 18.25
N VAL A 331 -2.26 -3.12 18.73
CA VAL A 331 -2.62 -3.18 20.18
C VAL A 331 -2.44 -4.59 20.68
N GLY A 332 -1.55 -4.75 21.64
CA GLY A 332 -1.37 -5.98 22.39
C GLY A 332 -1.76 -5.83 23.87
N ASP A 333 -1.69 -6.92 24.62
CA ASP A 333 -2.05 -6.95 26.03
C ASP A 333 -1.00 -6.29 26.96
N GLU A 334 0.21 -5.99 26.43
CA GLU A 334 1.27 -5.33 27.18
C GLU A 334 1.70 -3.98 26.62
N GLY A 335 1.20 -3.59 25.46
CA GLY A 335 1.58 -2.32 24.84
C GLY A 335 0.92 -2.05 23.49
N VAL A 336 1.25 -0.91 22.93
CA VAL A 336 0.77 -0.43 21.62
C VAL A 336 1.94 0.05 20.80
N ILE A 337 2.00 -0.36 19.51
CA ILE A 337 2.87 0.28 18.52
C ILE A 337 2.00 1.05 17.55
N SER A 338 2.32 2.33 17.33
CA SER A 338 1.65 3.17 16.34
C SER A 338 2.65 3.70 15.31
N THR A 339 2.16 3.93 14.08
CA THR A 339 2.94 4.56 13.01
C THR A 339 2.07 5.42 12.09
N ASP A 340 2.64 6.54 11.66
CA ASP A 340 2.16 7.44 10.61
C ASP A 340 3.00 7.33 9.32
N LEU A 341 3.75 6.24 9.17
CA LEU A 341 4.77 5.96 8.15
C LEU A 341 6.08 6.71 8.34
N ALA A 342 6.10 7.83 9.06
CA ALA A 342 7.32 8.61 9.33
C ALA A 342 8.06 8.13 10.58
N SER A 343 7.39 7.40 11.46
CA SER A 343 7.98 6.88 12.70
C SER A 343 7.15 5.73 13.28
N LEU A 344 7.83 4.80 14.01
CA LEU A 344 7.19 3.89 14.94
C LEU A 344 7.30 4.44 16.35
N LYS A 345 6.22 4.35 17.12
CA LYS A 345 6.18 4.68 18.54
C LYS A 345 5.63 3.48 19.31
N LEU A 346 6.43 2.97 20.25
CA LEU A 346 6.04 1.94 21.19
C LEU A 346 5.71 2.58 22.53
N GLU A 347 4.53 2.28 23.05
CA GLU A 347 4.09 2.65 24.40
C GLU A 347 3.66 1.38 25.15
N ARG A 348 4.27 1.11 26.32
CA ARG A 348 3.96 -0.04 27.15
C ARG A 348 3.37 0.39 28.47
N THR A 349 2.14 0.00 28.70
CA THR A 349 1.46 0.19 29.98
C THR A 349 1.16 -1.13 30.67
N GLY A 350 0.87 -2.18 29.88
CA GLY A 350 0.42 -3.46 30.37
C GLY A 350 -0.91 -3.38 31.15
N ILE A 351 -1.36 -4.52 31.63
CA ILE A 351 -2.54 -4.58 32.52
C ILE A 351 -2.15 -4.10 33.92
N THR A 352 -2.87 -3.14 34.42
CA THR A 352 -2.72 -2.68 35.81
C THR A 352 -3.57 -3.55 36.74
N TRP A 353 -2.96 -4.06 37.78
CA TRP A 353 -3.67 -4.76 38.85
C TRP A 353 -4.03 -3.75 39.94
N PRO A 354 -5.26 -3.76 40.47
CA PRO A 354 -5.64 -2.84 41.53
C PRO A 354 -4.79 -3.08 42.77
N THR A 355 -4.48 -2.02 43.52
CA THR A 355 -3.95 -2.17 44.87
C THR A 355 -5.04 -2.74 45.76
N PRO A 356 -4.68 -3.38 46.93
CA PRO A 356 -5.69 -3.84 47.87
C PRO A 356 -6.68 -2.77 48.29
N GLU A 357 -6.23 -1.51 48.43
CA GLU A 357 -7.12 -0.39 48.73
C GLU A 357 -8.09 -0.08 47.58
N GLN A 358 -7.63 -0.08 46.33
CA GLN A 358 -8.49 0.12 45.17
C GLN A 358 -9.48 -1.02 44.98
N GLU A 359 -9.08 -2.26 45.33
CA GLU A 359 -9.94 -3.43 45.25
C GLU A 359 -11.04 -3.39 46.29
N LEU A 360 -10.71 -2.93 47.52
CA LEU A 360 -11.68 -2.82 48.62
C LEU A 360 -12.59 -1.59 48.50
N LYS A 361 -12.08 -0.44 48.00
CA LYS A 361 -12.80 0.86 48.01
C LYS A 361 -13.15 1.38 46.64
N GLY A 362 -12.61 0.78 45.55
CA GLY A 362 -12.85 1.19 44.16
C GLY A 362 -14.23 0.76 43.65
N TYR A 363 -14.46 0.99 42.32
CA TYR A 363 -15.64 0.48 41.64
C TYR A 363 -15.54 -1.03 41.46
N ASN A 364 -15.95 -1.75 42.52
CA ASN A 364 -15.86 -3.21 42.66
C ASN A 364 -17.08 -3.71 43.44
N SER A 365 -17.44 -4.99 43.25
CA SER A 365 -18.54 -5.65 43.94
C SER A 365 -18.35 -5.80 45.45
N VAL A 366 -17.14 -5.70 45.97
CA VAL A 366 -16.80 -5.91 47.39
C VAL A 366 -17.71 -5.08 48.30
N GLN A 367 -18.01 -3.83 47.93
CA GLN A 367 -18.88 -2.95 48.71
C GLN A 367 -20.36 -3.43 48.80
N THR A 368 -20.74 -4.41 47.99
CA THR A 368 -22.11 -4.99 48.00
C THR A 368 -22.22 -6.23 48.90
N PHE A 369 -21.10 -6.71 49.45
CA PHE A 369 -21.08 -7.90 50.30
C PHE A 369 -21.32 -7.52 51.78
N SER A 370 -21.66 -8.51 52.59
CA SER A 370 -21.77 -8.32 54.04
C SER A 370 -20.43 -7.86 54.65
N GLN A 371 -20.45 -7.15 55.76
CA GLN A 371 -19.24 -6.67 56.42
C GLN A 371 -18.26 -7.82 56.72
N ALA A 372 -18.77 -8.97 57.18
CA ALA A 372 -17.95 -10.15 57.45
C ALA A 372 -17.21 -10.66 56.19
N GLN A 373 -17.84 -10.59 55.02
CA GLN A 373 -17.18 -10.93 53.73
C GLN A 373 -16.15 -9.86 53.31
N GLN A 374 -16.44 -8.61 53.49
CA GLN A 374 -15.50 -7.52 53.19
C GLN A 374 -14.23 -7.65 54.05
N ASP A 375 -14.38 -7.95 55.36
CA ASP A 375 -13.27 -8.15 56.28
C ASP A 375 -12.43 -9.40 55.92
N ALA A 376 -13.08 -10.49 55.51
CA ALA A 376 -12.40 -11.69 55.06
C ALA A 376 -11.62 -11.46 53.75
N ILE A 377 -12.18 -10.71 52.83
CA ILE A 377 -11.51 -10.31 51.57
C ILE A 377 -10.31 -9.41 51.88
N ALA A 378 -10.46 -8.42 52.76
CA ALA A 378 -9.36 -7.55 53.17
C ALA A 378 -8.19 -8.33 53.77
N ALA A 379 -8.48 -9.29 54.64
CA ALA A 379 -7.46 -10.18 55.23
C ALA A 379 -6.76 -11.03 54.14
N LYS A 380 -7.51 -11.57 53.21
CA LYS A 380 -6.96 -12.33 52.07
C LYS A 380 -6.03 -11.47 51.21
N LEU A 381 -6.45 -10.29 50.81
CA LEU A 381 -5.65 -9.36 50.00
C LEU A 381 -4.37 -8.87 50.70
N ALA A 382 -4.42 -8.73 52.04
CA ALA A 382 -3.24 -8.40 52.83
C ALA A 382 -2.20 -9.54 52.87
N ALA A 383 -2.63 -10.78 52.76
CA ALA A 383 -1.78 -11.98 52.76
C ALA A 383 -1.24 -12.34 51.34
N GLU A 384 -1.85 -11.85 50.29
CA GLU A 384 -1.42 -12.16 48.91
C GLU A 384 -0.17 -11.37 48.51
N PRO A 385 0.80 -12.00 47.80
CA PRO A 385 1.92 -11.27 47.24
C PRO A 385 1.44 -10.29 46.17
N LYS A 386 2.10 -9.11 46.06
CA LYS A 386 1.81 -8.13 45.03
C LYS A 386 2.04 -8.76 43.64
N LYS A 387 1.07 -8.59 42.77
CA LYS A 387 1.19 -8.97 41.34
C LYS A 387 1.98 -7.88 40.61
N ASP A 388 3.29 -8.05 40.53
CA ASP A 388 4.13 -7.12 39.80
C ASP A 388 4.20 -7.54 38.34
N ARG A 389 4.20 -6.54 37.45
CA ARG A 389 4.43 -6.73 36.00
C ARG A 389 5.86 -7.25 35.78
N LYS A 390 6.04 -8.25 34.92
CA LYS A 390 7.37 -8.66 34.46
C LYS A 390 8.04 -7.54 33.72
N LYS A 391 9.29 -7.21 34.07
CA LYS A 391 10.11 -6.26 33.30
C LYS A 391 10.39 -6.82 31.92
N SER A 392 10.40 -5.94 30.92
CA SER A 392 10.71 -6.26 29.53
C SER A 392 11.85 -5.36 29.04
N ALA A 393 12.62 -5.83 28.06
CA ALA A 393 13.61 -5.02 27.36
C ALA A 393 12.98 -3.82 26.62
N TYR A 394 11.66 -3.87 26.43
CA TYR A 394 10.86 -2.82 25.76
C TYR A 394 10.15 -1.88 26.75
N ASP A 395 10.47 -1.93 28.03
CA ASP A 395 9.87 -1.02 29.00
C ASP A 395 10.28 0.43 28.75
N GLY A 396 9.31 1.33 28.84
CA GLY A 396 9.44 2.74 28.46
C GLY A 396 9.02 3.03 27.02
N ALA A 397 8.89 4.31 26.70
CA ALA A 397 8.55 4.74 25.35
C ALA A 397 9.78 4.61 24.43
N GLN A 398 9.61 3.97 23.28
CA GLN A 398 10.63 3.83 22.26
C GLN A 398 10.13 4.41 20.94
N THR A 399 11.02 5.02 20.19
CA THR A 399 10.72 5.58 18.87
C THR A 399 11.77 5.10 17.87
N PHE A 400 11.32 4.60 16.74
CA PHE A 400 12.14 4.32 15.57
C PHE A 400 11.75 5.30 14.44
N LYS A 401 12.74 5.81 13.73
CA LYS A 401 12.54 6.63 12.52
C LYS A 401 13.37 6.05 11.38
N PRO A 402 12.80 5.98 10.18
CA PRO A 402 13.60 5.63 9.01
C PRO A 402 14.67 6.70 8.76
N PRO A 403 15.71 6.40 7.98
CA PRO A 403 16.71 7.39 7.56
C PRO A 403 16.05 8.62 6.90
N ALA A 404 16.67 9.80 7.05
CA ALA A 404 16.17 11.01 6.41
C ALA A 404 16.16 10.86 4.88
N GLY A 405 15.04 11.21 4.22
CA GLY A 405 14.88 11.06 2.77
C GLY A 405 14.63 9.62 2.30
N TYR A 406 14.30 8.72 3.21
CA TYR A 406 13.94 7.35 2.88
C TYR A 406 12.68 7.27 2.01
N ASP A 407 12.74 6.47 0.94
CA ASP A 407 11.60 6.19 0.04
C ASP A 407 11.43 4.67 -0.13
N PRO A 408 10.40 4.06 0.47
CA PRO A 408 10.18 2.61 0.36
C PRO A 408 9.89 2.16 -1.08
N ARG A 409 9.42 3.05 -1.97
CA ARG A 409 9.22 2.73 -3.39
C ARG A 409 10.55 2.45 -4.07
N PHE A 410 11.59 3.22 -3.75
CA PHE A 410 12.90 2.99 -4.32
C PHE A 410 13.46 1.62 -3.90
N ASP A 411 13.38 1.27 -2.61
CA ASP A 411 13.79 -0.05 -2.11
C ASP A 411 13.00 -1.18 -2.78
N HIS A 412 11.71 -0.93 -3.05
CA HIS A 412 10.85 -1.88 -3.74
C HIS A 412 11.29 -2.14 -5.19
N PHE A 413 11.69 -1.11 -5.93
CA PHE A 413 12.28 -1.24 -7.26
C PHE A 413 13.67 -1.88 -7.24
N VAL A 414 14.53 -1.52 -6.30
CA VAL A 414 15.85 -2.14 -6.15
C VAL A 414 15.69 -3.65 -5.96
N LYS A 415 14.77 -4.10 -5.09
CA LYS A 415 14.49 -5.52 -4.89
C LYS A 415 13.98 -6.19 -6.17
N PHE A 416 13.05 -5.56 -6.87
CA PHE A 416 12.55 -6.08 -8.15
C PHE A 416 13.68 -6.29 -9.16
N PHE A 417 14.55 -5.29 -9.39
CA PHE A 417 15.64 -5.40 -10.35
C PHE A 417 16.73 -6.37 -9.90
N THR A 418 16.99 -6.50 -8.61
CA THR A 418 17.86 -7.54 -8.07
C THR A 418 17.29 -8.92 -8.37
N SER A 419 15.98 -9.11 -8.18
CA SER A 419 15.31 -10.36 -8.51
C SER A 419 15.36 -10.66 -10.02
N VAL A 420 15.19 -9.66 -10.88
CA VAL A 420 15.32 -9.82 -12.35
C VAL A 420 16.71 -10.30 -12.76
N ARG A 421 17.77 -9.79 -12.11
CA ARG A 421 19.17 -10.14 -12.45
C ARG A 421 19.64 -11.44 -11.82
N GLN A 422 19.25 -11.71 -10.59
CA GLN A 422 19.84 -12.76 -9.75
C GLN A 422 18.88 -13.92 -9.50
N GLY A 423 17.58 -13.78 -9.85
CA GLY A 423 16.57 -14.81 -9.58
C GLY A 423 16.18 -14.91 -8.11
N GLU A 424 16.47 -13.89 -7.30
CA GLU A 424 16.08 -13.85 -5.90
C GLU A 424 14.55 -13.69 -5.74
N PRO A 425 13.96 -14.13 -4.61
CA PRO A 425 12.56 -13.85 -4.31
C PRO A 425 12.27 -12.34 -4.24
N VAL A 426 11.12 -11.91 -4.70
CA VAL A 426 10.60 -10.56 -4.53
C VAL A 426 9.97 -10.37 -3.15
N TYR A 427 9.65 -9.13 -2.75
CA TYR A 427 8.94 -8.87 -1.50
C TYR A 427 7.46 -9.27 -1.55
N GLU A 428 6.80 -9.05 -2.69
CA GLU A 428 5.37 -9.29 -2.86
C GLU A 428 5.11 -10.02 -4.18
N ASP A 429 5.17 -11.36 -4.12
CA ASP A 429 4.82 -12.21 -5.26
C ASP A 429 3.31 -12.29 -5.48
N ALA A 430 2.85 -13.03 -6.49
CA ALA A 430 1.42 -13.15 -6.78
C ALA A 430 0.61 -13.78 -5.64
N VAL A 431 1.20 -14.64 -4.82
CA VAL A 431 0.50 -15.24 -3.68
C VAL A 431 0.31 -14.21 -2.58
N PHE A 432 1.37 -13.48 -2.22
CA PHE A 432 1.28 -12.43 -1.22
C PHE A 432 0.37 -11.29 -1.69
N GLY A 433 0.55 -10.82 -2.93
CA GLY A 433 -0.27 -9.76 -3.52
C GLY A 433 -1.76 -10.11 -3.55
N TYR A 434 -2.11 -11.35 -3.89
CA TYR A 434 -3.50 -11.78 -3.86
C TYR A 434 -4.04 -11.90 -2.42
N ARG A 435 -3.23 -12.34 -1.45
CA ARG A 435 -3.62 -12.36 -0.04
C ARG A 435 -3.88 -10.96 0.53
N ALA A 436 -3.21 -9.94 0.02
CA ALA A 436 -3.48 -8.55 0.39
C ALA A 436 -4.69 -7.98 -0.36
N ALA A 437 -4.83 -8.27 -1.66
CA ALA A 437 -5.91 -7.74 -2.48
C ALA A 437 -7.27 -8.39 -2.18
N ALA A 438 -7.34 -9.70 -1.98
CA ALA A 438 -8.61 -10.40 -1.79
C ALA A 438 -9.43 -9.89 -0.58
N PRO A 439 -8.89 -9.70 0.63
CA PRO A 439 -9.64 -9.14 1.74
C PRO A 439 -10.11 -7.70 1.49
N ALA A 440 -9.35 -6.89 0.76
CA ALA A 440 -9.76 -5.55 0.35
C ALA A 440 -10.99 -5.61 -0.59
N LEU A 441 -10.97 -6.50 -1.58
CA LEU A 441 -12.11 -6.74 -2.47
C LEU A 441 -13.33 -7.31 -1.72
N LEU A 442 -13.10 -8.16 -0.73
CA LEU A 442 -14.18 -8.67 0.13
C LEU A 442 -14.83 -7.57 0.99
N CYS A 443 -14.09 -6.52 1.36
CA CYS A 443 -14.70 -5.34 2.00
C CYS A 443 -15.71 -4.66 1.05
N ASN A 444 -15.39 -4.52 -0.24
CA ASN A 444 -16.35 -4.01 -1.22
C ASN A 444 -17.56 -4.95 -1.35
N THR A 445 -17.33 -6.26 -1.49
CA THR A 445 -18.42 -7.24 -1.58
C THR A 445 -19.33 -7.15 -0.36
N SER A 446 -18.76 -7.11 0.84
CA SER A 446 -19.53 -6.95 2.09
C SER A 446 -20.34 -5.66 2.11
N LEU A 447 -19.75 -4.54 1.69
CA LEU A 447 -20.38 -3.23 1.65
C LEU A 447 -21.55 -3.17 0.68
N TYR A 448 -21.32 -3.56 -0.58
CA TYR A 448 -22.36 -3.46 -1.63
C TYR A 448 -23.48 -4.51 -1.48
N GLU A 449 -23.16 -5.68 -0.94
CA GLU A 449 -24.14 -6.75 -0.70
C GLU A 449 -24.74 -6.72 0.72
N SER A 450 -24.25 -5.82 1.58
CA SER A 450 -24.73 -5.64 2.98
C SER A 450 -24.73 -6.93 3.79
N LYS A 451 -23.65 -7.73 3.68
CA LYS A 451 -23.53 -9.01 4.37
C LYS A 451 -22.13 -9.29 4.93
N LEU A 452 -22.06 -10.15 5.94
CA LEU A 452 -20.80 -10.74 6.42
C LEU A 452 -20.30 -11.77 5.39
N ILE A 453 -19.02 -11.67 5.01
CA ILE A 453 -18.39 -12.56 4.06
C ILE A 453 -17.44 -13.51 4.80
N GLY A 454 -17.59 -14.81 4.59
CA GLY A 454 -16.63 -15.82 5.01
C GLY A 454 -15.51 -16.00 3.99
N TRP A 455 -14.29 -16.23 4.45
CA TRP A 455 -13.12 -16.44 3.62
C TRP A 455 -12.20 -17.53 4.18
N ASP A 456 -11.69 -18.40 3.34
CA ASP A 456 -10.62 -19.33 3.68
C ASP A 456 -9.27 -18.76 3.18
N PRO A 457 -8.42 -18.22 4.05
CA PRO A 457 -7.17 -17.59 3.61
C PRO A 457 -6.12 -18.60 3.13
N LYS A 458 -6.23 -19.89 3.48
CA LYS A 458 -5.35 -20.95 2.97
C LYS A 458 -5.75 -21.38 1.56
N ALA A 459 -7.05 -21.64 1.37
CA ALA A 459 -7.59 -22.02 0.07
C ALA A 459 -7.80 -20.81 -0.85
N MET A 460 -7.73 -19.58 -0.32
CA MET A 460 -7.95 -18.32 -1.03
C MET A 460 -9.30 -18.30 -1.76
N LYS A 461 -10.38 -18.63 -1.04
CA LYS A 461 -11.75 -18.68 -1.60
C LYS A 461 -12.80 -18.25 -0.58
N VAL A 462 -13.92 -17.74 -1.10
CA VAL A 462 -15.11 -17.40 -0.30
C VAL A 462 -15.71 -18.68 0.30
N THR A 463 -16.11 -18.58 1.56
CA THR A 463 -16.80 -19.66 2.30
C THR A 463 -18.11 -19.12 2.80
N GLY A 464 -19.22 -19.60 2.36
CA GLY A 464 -20.59 -19.40 2.88
C GLY A 464 -21.02 -17.99 3.19
#